data_512ac7128e9331a6bce4ac66035db182
#
_entry.id   512ac7128e9331a6bce4ac66035db182
#
_cell.length_a   1.000
_cell.length_b   1.000
_cell.length_c   1.000
_cell.angle_alpha   90.00
_cell.angle_beta   90.00
_cell.angle_gamma   90.00
#
_symmetry.space_group_name_H-M   'P 1'
#
loop_
_entity.id
_entity.type
_entity.pdbx_description
1 polymer ?
#
loop_
_entity_poly.entity_id
_entity_poly.type
_entity_poly.pdbx_seq_one_letter_code
_entity_poly.pdbx_strand_id
1 'polypeptide(L)'
;MKTLNLFIVLIVFALFSFNTNAQDLEVIYHETTIYHPPEVNFDIVFDIEIVNISAVEQIVFFVRTINDLPTGLGWTSSLCFGELCFAPSTDSVATAPPNPEPPLQPGDTLIASVHVIIQNNIGTAHVQVQIGTFNNPGDRTTIDYTATTDPSVDVEDEINLNGYELEQNYPNPFNPTTQINYNVGEGGLVKISVYNILGIEVATLVNEYKPAGSHQVEFSATGGSASGGDVYNLPSGVYIYNLSVNDYTKTRKMILEK
;
A
#
# COMPACT_ATOMS: atom_id res chain seq x y z
N MET A 1 33.96 63.43 -27.58
CA MET A 1 34.40 62.19 -26.98
C MET A 1 33.36 61.80 -25.94
N LYS A 2 32.52 60.80 -26.26
CA LYS A 2 31.49 60.31 -25.37
C LYS A 2 32.01 58.95 -24.81
N THR A 3 32.25 58.90 -23.52
CA THR A 3 32.65 57.66 -22.80
C THR A 3 31.47 56.79 -22.64
N LEU A 4 31.52 55.57 -23.20
CA LEU A 4 30.53 54.51 -23.10
C LEU A 4 30.83 53.71 -21.81
N ASN A 5 30.00 53.89 -20.79
CA ASN A 5 30.05 53.05 -19.58
C ASN A 5 29.46 51.67 -19.86
N LEU A 6 30.32 50.67 -19.92
CA LEU A 6 29.95 49.26 -20.03
C LEU A 6 29.58 48.72 -18.66
N PHE A 7 28.27 48.57 -18.37
CA PHE A 7 27.79 47.86 -17.20
C PHE A 7 27.93 46.36 -17.44
N ILE A 8 28.90 45.72 -16.78
CA ILE A 8 29.01 44.28 -16.73
C ILE A 8 28.02 43.78 -15.67
N VAL A 9 26.91 43.20 -16.13
CA VAL A 9 25.96 42.47 -15.25
C VAL A 9 26.56 41.10 -14.99
N LEU A 10 27.09 40.89 -13.78
CA LEU A 10 27.56 39.60 -13.31
C LEU A 10 26.32 38.78 -12.91
N ILE A 11 25.88 37.89 -13.80
CA ILE A 11 24.84 36.87 -13.46
C ILE A 11 25.53 35.81 -12.64
N VAL A 12 25.33 35.85 -11.31
CA VAL A 12 25.72 34.77 -10.39
C VAL A 12 24.70 33.66 -10.58
N PHE A 13 25.06 32.64 -11.34
CA PHE A 13 24.36 31.38 -11.34
C PHE A 13 24.60 30.71 -9.97
N ALA A 14 23.67 30.86 -9.03
CA ALA A 14 23.63 30.00 -7.86
C ALA A 14 23.30 28.57 -8.32
N LEU A 15 24.32 27.72 -8.38
CA LEU A 15 24.14 26.29 -8.52
C LEU A 15 23.48 25.80 -7.22
N PHE A 16 22.17 25.77 -7.21
CA PHE A 16 21.44 24.96 -6.24
C PHE A 16 21.72 23.49 -6.60
N SER A 17 22.63 22.88 -5.88
CA SER A 17 22.75 21.42 -5.84
C SER A 17 21.48 20.92 -5.17
N PHE A 18 20.47 20.57 -5.93
CA PHE A 18 19.43 19.69 -5.47
C PHE A 18 20.08 18.33 -5.27
N ASN A 19 20.40 17.99 -4.02
CA ASN A 19 20.56 16.60 -3.63
C ASN A 19 19.17 15.95 -3.70
N THR A 20 18.71 15.66 -4.89
CA THR A 20 17.71 14.64 -5.09
C THR A 20 18.47 13.34 -4.85
N ASN A 21 18.24 12.67 -3.73
CA ASN A 21 18.51 11.25 -3.64
C ASN A 21 17.66 10.62 -4.76
N ALA A 22 18.28 10.44 -5.93
CA ALA A 22 17.62 9.77 -7.04
C ALA A 22 17.45 8.32 -6.59
N GLN A 23 16.23 7.86 -6.46
CA GLN A 23 15.91 6.49 -6.21
C GLN A 23 16.44 5.67 -7.39
N ASP A 24 17.22 4.62 -7.11
CA ASP A 24 17.80 3.78 -8.17
C ASP A 24 16.80 2.80 -8.75
N LEU A 25 15.79 2.43 -7.95
CA LEU A 25 14.75 1.46 -8.31
C LEU A 25 13.36 2.04 -8.12
N GLU A 26 12.46 1.70 -9.02
CA GLU A 26 11.02 1.76 -8.80
C GLU A 26 10.54 0.35 -8.42
N VAL A 27 9.85 0.23 -7.28
CA VAL A 27 9.33 -1.04 -6.78
C VAL A 27 7.82 -0.98 -6.77
N ILE A 28 7.18 -1.81 -7.58
CA ILE A 28 5.73 -1.86 -7.78
C ILE A 28 5.23 -3.17 -7.20
N TYR A 29 4.27 -3.09 -6.30
CA TYR A 29 3.58 -4.24 -5.70
C TYR A 29 2.11 -3.85 -5.47
N HIS A 30 1.24 -4.83 -5.39
CA HIS A 30 -0.20 -4.58 -5.33
C HIS A 30 -0.78 -5.02 -3.99
N GLU A 31 -0.95 -6.33 -3.79
CA GLU A 31 -1.56 -6.87 -2.59
C GLU A 31 -0.48 -7.18 -1.55
N THR A 32 -0.67 -6.70 -0.32
CA THR A 32 0.22 -7.00 0.81
C THR A 32 -0.44 -7.93 1.83
N THR A 33 -1.75 -8.14 1.70
CA THR A 33 -2.50 -9.09 2.52
C THR A 33 -3.38 -9.96 1.63
N ILE A 34 -3.20 -11.28 1.70
CA ILE A 34 -3.99 -12.26 0.95
C ILE A 34 -4.62 -13.26 1.92
N TYR A 35 -5.94 -13.36 1.86
CA TYR A 35 -6.71 -14.43 2.50
C TYR A 35 -6.95 -15.58 1.51
N HIS A 36 -6.72 -16.81 1.95
CA HIS A 36 -7.13 -18.02 1.25
C HIS A 36 -7.70 -19.03 2.24
N PRO A 37 -8.81 -19.72 1.94
CA PRO A 37 -9.30 -20.79 2.78
C PRO A 37 -8.21 -21.86 3.04
N PRO A 38 -8.20 -22.53 4.21
CA PRO A 38 -7.20 -23.55 4.49
C PRO A 38 -7.19 -24.64 3.40
N GLU A 39 -6.01 -24.84 2.78
CA GLU A 39 -5.79 -25.84 1.74
C GLU A 39 -4.38 -26.43 1.86
N VAL A 40 -4.21 -27.73 1.58
CA VAL A 40 -2.91 -28.40 1.67
C VAL A 40 -2.01 -28.01 0.52
N ASN A 41 -0.82 -27.48 0.86
CA ASN A 41 0.20 -27.06 -0.10
C ASN A 41 -0.29 -26.00 -1.10
N PHE A 42 -1.26 -25.16 -0.71
CA PHE A 42 -1.65 -24.02 -1.55
C PHE A 42 -0.58 -22.93 -1.46
N ASP A 43 -0.25 -22.34 -2.59
CA ASP A 43 0.77 -21.31 -2.72
C ASP A 43 0.14 -19.93 -2.83
N ILE A 44 0.30 -19.12 -1.78
CA ILE A 44 -0.05 -17.70 -1.80
C ILE A 44 1.15 -16.94 -2.32
N VAL A 45 0.98 -16.19 -3.41
CA VAL A 45 2.05 -15.49 -4.12
C VAL A 45 1.84 -13.98 -4.04
N PHE A 46 2.88 -13.27 -3.64
CA PHE A 46 2.93 -11.82 -3.66
C PHE A 46 3.95 -11.38 -4.72
N ASP A 47 3.45 -10.86 -5.83
CA ASP A 47 4.26 -10.42 -6.96
C ASP A 47 4.79 -9.00 -6.76
N ILE A 48 6.03 -8.78 -7.23
CA ILE A 48 6.77 -7.52 -7.13
C ILE A 48 7.45 -7.27 -8.47
N GLU A 49 7.24 -6.09 -9.04
CA GLU A 49 8.02 -5.61 -10.18
C GLU A 49 9.09 -4.64 -9.69
N ILE A 50 10.33 -4.86 -10.11
CA ILE A 50 11.48 -4.04 -9.73
C ILE A 50 12.08 -3.47 -11.02
N VAL A 51 11.98 -2.16 -11.21
CA VAL A 51 12.45 -1.46 -12.39
C VAL A 51 13.70 -0.66 -12.06
N ASN A 52 14.78 -0.85 -12.82
CA ASN A 52 15.95 0.02 -12.73
C ASN A 52 15.68 1.36 -13.43
N ILE A 53 15.36 2.39 -12.65
CA ILE A 53 15.12 3.75 -13.16
C ILE A 53 16.38 4.62 -13.16
N SER A 54 17.52 4.08 -12.73
CA SER A 54 18.81 4.77 -12.77
C SER A 54 19.45 4.73 -14.17
N ALA A 55 20.50 5.51 -14.36
CA ALA A 55 21.24 5.55 -15.63
C ALA A 55 22.36 4.50 -15.73
N VAL A 56 22.51 3.64 -14.72
CA VAL A 56 23.59 2.65 -14.62
C VAL A 56 23.06 1.27 -14.26
N GLU A 57 23.86 0.24 -14.58
CA GLU A 57 23.57 -1.12 -14.16
C GLU A 57 23.45 -1.22 -12.62
N GLN A 58 22.45 -1.95 -12.13
CA GLN A 58 22.20 -2.16 -10.73
C GLN A 58 22.24 -3.64 -10.35
N ILE A 59 22.99 -3.97 -9.31
CA ILE A 59 22.85 -5.25 -8.62
C ILE A 59 21.79 -5.08 -7.56
N VAL A 60 20.63 -5.72 -7.77
CA VAL A 60 19.51 -5.69 -6.86
C VAL A 60 19.67 -6.78 -5.80
N PHE A 61 19.42 -6.44 -4.55
CA PHE A 61 19.24 -7.44 -3.48
C PHE A 61 17.77 -7.50 -3.05
N PHE A 62 17.37 -8.68 -2.65
CA PHE A 62 16.07 -9.00 -2.10
C PHE A 62 16.27 -9.82 -0.83
N VAL A 63 15.92 -9.24 0.32
CA VAL A 63 16.22 -9.80 1.65
C VAL A 63 14.93 -9.95 2.44
N ARG A 64 14.68 -11.13 2.96
CA ARG A 64 13.62 -11.40 3.93
C ARG A 64 14.14 -11.07 5.33
N THR A 65 13.57 -10.05 5.96
CA THR A 65 13.97 -9.55 7.29
C THR A 65 13.09 -10.10 8.41
N ILE A 66 11.84 -10.46 8.10
CA ILE A 66 10.92 -11.15 9.00
C ILE A 66 10.34 -12.37 8.25
N ASN A 67 10.28 -13.51 8.96
CA ASN A 67 9.65 -14.73 8.49
C ASN A 67 8.91 -15.38 9.66
N ASP A 68 7.83 -14.73 10.08
CA ASP A 68 6.98 -15.20 11.17
C ASP A 68 5.86 -16.07 10.63
N LEU A 69 6.07 -17.37 10.64
CA LEU A 69 5.14 -18.40 10.17
C LEU A 69 4.46 -19.08 11.37
N PRO A 70 3.21 -19.52 11.22
CA PRO A 70 2.50 -20.22 12.27
C PRO A 70 3.27 -21.48 12.71
N THR A 71 3.65 -21.55 13.99
CA THR A 71 4.47 -22.63 14.52
C THR A 71 3.75 -23.97 14.51
N GLY A 72 4.44 -25.03 14.08
CA GLY A 72 3.91 -26.40 14.09
C GLY A 72 2.85 -26.70 13.03
N LEU A 73 2.52 -25.74 12.15
CA LEU A 73 1.49 -25.91 11.12
C LEU A 73 2.05 -26.34 9.75
N GLY A 74 3.37 -26.42 9.60
CA GLY A 74 4.02 -26.88 8.37
C GLY A 74 4.04 -25.86 7.23
N TRP A 75 3.73 -24.59 7.53
CA TRP A 75 3.84 -23.50 6.56
C TRP A 75 5.29 -23.20 6.25
N THR A 76 5.55 -22.82 5.02
CA THR A 76 6.88 -22.38 4.56
C THR A 76 6.77 -21.12 3.73
N SER A 77 7.84 -20.34 3.65
CA SER A 77 7.91 -19.22 2.70
C SER A 77 9.23 -19.26 1.94
N SER A 78 9.24 -18.74 0.71
CA SER A 78 10.41 -18.63 -0.15
C SER A 78 10.42 -17.31 -0.90
N LEU A 79 11.63 -16.90 -1.31
CA LEU A 79 11.87 -15.76 -2.20
C LEU A 79 12.10 -16.31 -3.61
N CYS A 80 11.56 -15.62 -4.62
CA CYS A 80 11.77 -16.00 -6.01
C CYS A 80 12.24 -14.79 -6.85
N PHE A 81 13.13 -15.04 -7.83
CA PHE A 81 13.42 -14.13 -8.92
C PHE A 81 13.00 -14.79 -10.24
N GLY A 82 12.07 -14.15 -10.97
CA GLY A 82 11.47 -14.75 -12.15
C GLY A 82 10.88 -16.13 -11.84
N GLU A 83 11.31 -17.16 -12.58
CA GLU A 83 10.86 -18.54 -12.38
C GLU A 83 11.71 -19.30 -11.33
N LEU A 84 12.76 -18.70 -10.80
CA LEU A 84 13.67 -19.35 -9.85
C LEU A 84 13.28 -19.04 -8.41
N CYS A 85 12.80 -20.04 -7.69
CA CYS A 85 12.52 -19.95 -6.25
C CYS A 85 13.66 -20.58 -5.44
N PHE A 86 14.03 -19.87 -4.37
CA PHE A 86 15.09 -20.28 -3.47
C PHE A 86 14.54 -21.13 -2.32
N ALA A 87 15.40 -21.92 -1.71
CA ALA A 87 14.99 -22.74 -0.57
C ALA A 87 14.40 -21.88 0.57
N PRO A 88 13.42 -22.40 1.35
CA PRO A 88 12.82 -21.65 2.47
C PRO A 88 13.79 -21.15 3.53
N SER A 89 15.00 -21.73 3.60
CA SER A 89 16.10 -21.29 4.47
C SER A 89 16.92 -20.14 3.91
N THR A 90 16.63 -19.67 2.69
CA THR A 90 17.35 -18.56 2.04
C THR A 90 16.64 -17.26 2.34
N ASP A 91 17.29 -16.37 3.09
CA ASP A 91 16.74 -15.07 3.47
C ASP A 91 17.30 -13.91 2.65
N SER A 92 18.27 -14.15 1.75
CA SER A 92 18.88 -13.10 0.94
C SER A 92 19.29 -13.62 -0.42
N VAL A 93 18.89 -12.91 -1.46
CA VAL A 93 19.23 -13.19 -2.85
C VAL A 93 19.62 -11.88 -3.55
N ALA A 94 20.42 -11.98 -4.63
CA ALA A 94 20.84 -10.81 -5.39
C ALA A 94 21.00 -11.15 -6.87
N THR A 95 20.88 -10.17 -7.75
CA THR A 95 21.14 -10.28 -9.19
C THR A 95 22.66 -10.28 -9.47
N ALA A 96 23.36 -11.24 -8.88
CA ALA A 96 24.80 -11.40 -9.00
C ALA A 96 25.18 -12.88 -8.82
N PRO A 97 26.28 -13.36 -9.41
CA PRO A 97 26.72 -14.72 -9.21
C PRO A 97 26.86 -15.12 -7.72
N PRO A 98 26.47 -16.32 -7.31
CA PRO A 98 26.11 -17.47 -8.17
C PRO A 98 24.65 -17.51 -8.67
N ASN A 99 23.84 -16.47 -8.41
CA ASN A 99 22.48 -16.39 -8.89
C ASN A 99 22.47 -16.24 -10.43
N PRO A 100 21.59 -16.95 -11.17
CA PRO A 100 21.51 -16.85 -12.62
C PRO A 100 20.95 -15.52 -13.14
N GLU A 101 20.18 -14.78 -12.30
CA GLU A 101 19.65 -13.47 -12.70
C GLU A 101 20.78 -12.45 -12.82
N PRO A 102 20.94 -11.83 -14.01
CA PRO A 102 21.98 -10.83 -14.22
C PRO A 102 21.63 -9.50 -13.52
N PRO A 103 22.62 -8.61 -13.31
CA PRO A 103 22.36 -7.25 -12.91
C PRO A 103 21.41 -6.54 -13.89
N LEU A 104 20.52 -5.69 -13.37
CA LEU A 104 19.52 -4.95 -14.16
C LEU A 104 20.18 -3.80 -14.91
N GLN A 105 20.04 -3.78 -16.24
CA GLN A 105 20.42 -2.63 -17.06
C GLN A 105 19.41 -1.49 -16.86
N PRO A 106 19.75 -0.23 -17.17
CA PRO A 106 18.82 0.90 -17.14
C PRO A 106 17.54 0.60 -17.94
N GLY A 107 16.39 0.71 -17.31
CA GLY A 107 15.08 0.43 -17.89
C GLY A 107 14.65 -1.04 -17.84
N ASP A 108 15.51 -1.97 -17.41
CA ASP A 108 15.11 -3.37 -17.23
C ASP A 108 14.17 -3.54 -16.04
N THR A 109 13.28 -4.52 -16.16
CA THR A 109 12.35 -4.94 -15.10
C THR A 109 12.68 -6.37 -14.68
N LEU A 110 12.77 -6.57 -13.36
CA LEU A 110 12.87 -7.87 -12.72
C LEU A 110 11.55 -8.20 -12.03
N ILE A 111 11.01 -9.38 -12.28
CA ILE A 111 9.89 -9.90 -11.51
C ILE A 111 10.45 -10.67 -10.32
N ALA A 112 10.05 -10.28 -9.13
CA ALA A 112 10.33 -10.98 -7.89
C ALA A 112 9.03 -11.40 -7.22
N SER A 113 9.07 -12.37 -6.33
CA SER A 113 7.90 -12.75 -5.56
C SER A 113 8.25 -13.34 -4.20
N VAL A 114 7.29 -13.20 -3.28
CA VAL A 114 7.28 -13.93 -2.00
C VAL A 114 6.21 -15.00 -2.10
N HIS A 115 6.58 -16.24 -1.85
CA HIS A 115 5.68 -17.39 -1.81
C HIS A 115 5.46 -17.82 -0.38
N VAL A 116 4.20 -18.06 0.02
CA VAL A 116 3.84 -18.64 1.30
C VAL A 116 2.99 -19.88 1.06
N ILE A 117 3.59 -21.04 1.30
CA ILE A 117 2.90 -22.34 1.16
C ILE A 117 2.13 -22.58 2.44
N ILE A 118 0.80 -22.55 2.33
CA ILE A 118 -0.11 -22.81 3.46
C ILE A 118 -0.50 -24.29 3.55
N GLN A 119 -1.11 -24.67 4.67
CA GLN A 119 -1.64 -26.01 4.91
C GLN A 119 -3.11 -25.93 5.32
N ASN A 120 -3.77 -27.11 5.44
CA ASN A 120 -5.18 -27.20 5.81
C ASN A 120 -5.41 -26.92 7.31
N ASN A 121 -5.05 -25.71 7.74
CA ASN A 121 -5.21 -25.23 9.12
C ASN A 121 -5.36 -23.72 9.14
N ILE A 122 -5.96 -23.17 10.19
CA ILE A 122 -6.10 -21.73 10.39
C ILE A 122 -4.78 -21.17 10.92
N GLY A 123 -4.29 -20.11 10.29
CA GLY A 123 -3.06 -19.45 10.69
C GLY A 123 -2.85 -18.14 9.92
N THR A 124 -1.88 -17.36 10.39
CA THR A 124 -1.43 -16.11 9.74
C THR A 124 0.08 -16.10 9.74
N ALA A 125 0.66 -15.80 8.59
CA ALA A 125 2.08 -15.59 8.37
C ALA A 125 2.37 -14.12 8.10
N HIS A 126 3.46 -13.60 8.68
CA HIS A 126 3.99 -12.27 8.39
C HIS A 126 5.39 -12.40 7.80
N VAL A 127 5.57 -11.89 6.59
CA VAL A 127 6.84 -11.90 5.88
C VAL A 127 7.22 -10.48 5.50
N GLN A 128 8.32 -9.97 6.05
CA GLN A 128 8.85 -8.67 5.66
C GLN A 128 10.05 -8.84 4.74
N VAL A 129 10.07 -8.08 3.67
CA VAL A 129 11.19 -8.05 2.72
C VAL A 129 11.74 -6.64 2.54
N GLN A 130 13.01 -6.56 2.19
CA GLN A 130 13.68 -5.33 1.79
C GLN A 130 14.31 -5.51 0.41
N ILE A 131 14.11 -4.51 -0.44
CA ILE A 131 14.63 -4.44 -1.80
C ILE A 131 15.49 -3.18 -1.91
N GLY A 132 16.64 -3.31 -2.53
CA GLY A 132 17.54 -2.17 -2.76
C GLY A 132 18.68 -2.54 -3.68
N THR A 133 19.66 -1.63 -3.81
CA THR A 133 20.84 -1.84 -4.65
C THR A 133 22.12 -1.84 -3.84
N PHE A 134 23.15 -2.52 -4.33
CA PHE A 134 24.47 -2.46 -3.70
C PHE A 134 25.15 -1.10 -3.90
N ASN A 135 24.77 -0.35 -4.93
CA ASN A 135 25.30 1.00 -5.17
C ASN A 135 24.80 2.03 -4.15
N ASN A 136 23.56 1.83 -3.68
CA ASN A 136 22.92 2.70 -2.69
C ASN A 136 22.23 1.87 -1.58
N PRO A 137 22.99 1.20 -0.70
CA PRO A 137 22.44 0.26 0.27
C PRO A 137 21.59 0.91 1.37
N GLY A 138 21.59 2.24 1.45
CA GLY A 138 20.76 3.01 2.38
C GLY A 138 19.36 3.30 1.85
N ASP A 139 19.16 3.23 0.53
CA ASP A 139 17.87 3.41 -0.12
C ASP A 139 17.21 2.02 -0.33
N ARG A 140 16.24 1.71 0.53
CA ARG A 140 15.57 0.41 0.57
C ARG A 140 14.08 0.58 0.64
N THR A 141 13.37 -0.15 -0.22
CA THR A 141 11.93 -0.35 -0.09
C THR A 141 11.69 -1.53 0.85
N THR A 142 10.92 -1.31 1.91
CA THR A 142 10.49 -2.35 2.85
C THR A 142 9.02 -2.65 2.60
N ILE A 143 8.67 -3.94 2.46
CA ILE A 143 7.31 -4.39 2.22
C ILE A 143 6.97 -5.46 3.25
N ASP A 144 5.80 -5.33 3.88
CA ASP A 144 5.26 -6.28 4.84
C ASP A 144 4.12 -7.06 4.18
N TYR A 145 4.25 -8.38 4.12
CA TYR A 145 3.24 -9.28 3.58
C TYR A 145 2.56 -10.08 4.67
N THR A 146 1.24 -10.23 4.55
CA THR A 146 0.43 -11.08 5.42
C THR A 146 -0.31 -12.12 4.57
N ALA A 147 0.00 -13.40 4.78
CA ALA A 147 -0.77 -14.51 4.23
C ALA A 147 -1.61 -15.13 5.36
N THR A 148 -2.91 -15.24 5.18
CA THR A 148 -3.80 -15.72 6.23
C THR A 148 -4.84 -16.71 5.71
N THR A 149 -5.14 -17.71 6.52
CA THR A 149 -6.29 -18.61 6.33
C THR A 149 -7.38 -18.36 7.38
N ASP A 150 -7.21 -17.34 8.23
CA ASP A 150 -8.19 -16.93 9.23
C ASP A 150 -9.20 -15.97 8.58
N PRO A 151 -10.47 -16.35 8.41
CA PRO A 151 -11.48 -15.49 7.81
C PRO A 151 -11.86 -14.28 8.66
N SER A 152 -11.41 -14.22 9.92
CA SER A 152 -11.63 -13.09 10.81
C SER A 152 -10.57 -11.97 10.64
N VAL A 153 -9.45 -12.27 9.99
CA VAL A 153 -8.47 -11.26 9.61
C VAL A 153 -9.04 -10.49 8.42
N ASP A 154 -9.37 -9.23 8.65
CA ASP A 154 -9.82 -8.34 7.57
C ASP A 154 -8.62 -8.12 6.62
N VAL A 155 -8.74 -8.59 5.38
CA VAL A 155 -7.70 -8.52 4.33
C VAL A 155 -7.35 -7.05 3.99
N GLU A 156 -7.98 -6.10 4.66
CA GLU A 156 -7.90 -4.67 4.36
C GLU A 156 -6.94 -3.86 5.25
N ASP A 157 -6.19 -4.47 6.17
CA ASP A 157 -5.15 -3.74 6.91
C ASP A 157 -3.86 -3.61 6.08
N GLU A 158 -3.94 -2.88 4.95
CA GLU A 158 -2.76 -2.30 4.34
C GLU A 158 -2.06 -1.41 5.38
N ILE A 159 -0.81 -1.76 5.75
CA ILE A 159 0.03 -0.86 6.54
C ILE A 159 0.23 0.42 5.72
N ASN A 160 -0.47 1.44 6.12
CA ASN A 160 -0.48 2.72 5.43
C ASN A 160 0.77 3.53 5.80
N LEU A 161 1.87 3.29 5.08
CA LEU A 161 3.15 4.00 5.24
C LEU A 161 3.03 5.52 5.07
N ASN A 162 1.92 6.01 4.52
CA ASN A 162 1.67 7.43 4.29
C ASN A 162 0.75 8.06 5.34
N GLY A 163 0.35 7.33 6.38
CA GLY A 163 -0.50 7.85 7.46
C GLY A 163 -1.95 8.13 7.06
N TYR A 164 -2.43 7.62 5.92
CA TYR A 164 -3.84 7.67 5.55
C TYR A 164 -4.53 6.39 6.02
N GLU A 165 -5.72 6.49 6.58
CA GLU A 165 -6.48 5.34 7.06
C GLU A 165 -7.98 5.60 6.94
N LEU A 166 -8.76 4.56 6.64
CA LEU A 166 -10.20 4.54 6.74
C LEU A 166 -10.58 3.35 7.61
N GLU A 167 -11.05 3.61 8.82
CA GLU A 167 -11.44 2.56 9.76
C GLU A 167 -12.80 1.96 9.42
N GLN A 168 -13.07 0.76 9.94
CA GLN A 168 -14.39 0.16 9.91
C GLN A 168 -15.35 1.03 10.74
N ASN A 169 -16.54 1.32 10.17
CA ASN A 169 -17.55 2.05 10.89
C ASN A 169 -18.01 1.31 12.16
N TYR A 170 -18.27 2.04 13.21
CA TYR A 170 -18.76 1.47 14.46
C TYR A 170 -19.99 2.25 14.99
N PRO A 171 -21.07 1.52 15.36
CA PRO A 171 -21.29 0.09 15.24
C PRO A 171 -21.43 -0.39 13.77
N ASN A 172 -21.16 -1.67 13.51
CA ASN A 172 -21.44 -2.35 12.26
C ASN A 172 -21.84 -3.81 12.57
N PRO A 173 -23.08 -4.28 12.37
CA PRO A 173 -24.21 -3.53 11.77
C PRO A 173 -24.66 -2.29 12.58
N PHE A 174 -25.26 -1.30 11.90
CA PHE A 174 -25.71 -0.05 12.55
C PHE A 174 -27.22 0.21 12.40
N ASN A 175 -27.80 1.00 13.32
CA ASN A 175 -29.22 1.41 13.32
C ASN A 175 -29.43 2.69 14.13
N PRO A 176 -29.89 3.79 13.56
CA PRO A 176 -29.71 4.19 12.17
C PRO A 176 -28.41 4.93 11.93
N THR A 177 -27.57 5.13 12.98
CA THR A 177 -26.34 5.93 12.96
C THR A 177 -25.10 5.09 13.20
N THR A 178 -24.01 5.52 12.59
CA THR A 178 -22.67 4.94 12.78
C THR A 178 -21.60 6.02 12.66
N GLN A 179 -20.45 5.79 13.27
CA GLN A 179 -19.29 6.66 13.17
C GLN A 179 -18.24 6.03 12.26
N ILE A 180 -17.60 6.86 11.46
CA ILE A 180 -16.50 6.50 10.57
C ILE A 180 -15.30 7.35 10.99
N ASN A 181 -14.24 6.67 11.46
CA ASN A 181 -12.97 7.30 11.76
C ASN A 181 -12.07 7.18 10.52
N TYR A 182 -11.24 8.18 10.30
CA TYR A 182 -10.25 8.17 9.24
C TYR A 182 -9.05 9.02 9.62
N ASN A 183 -7.89 8.68 9.07
CA ASN A 183 -6.67 9.45 9.25
C ASN A 183 -6.20 10.04 7.92
N VAL A 184 -5.72 11.27 7.96
CA VAL A 184 -5.17 12.00 6.81
C VAL A 184 -3.67 12.15 7.04
N GLY A 185 -2.86 11.45 6.26
CA GLY A 185 -1.41 11.46 6.39
C GLY A 185 -0.79 12.80 6.04
N GLU A 186 -1.26 13.41 4.95
CA GLU A 186 -0.90 14.76 4.50
C GLU A 186 -2.17 15.54 4.18
N GLY A 187 -2.24 16.80 4.60
CA GLY A 187 -3.42 17.64 4.41
C GLY A 187 -3.82 17.76 2.94
N GLY A 188 -5.12 17.56 2.68
CA GLY A 188 -5.66 17.55 1.32
C GLY A 188 -7.17 17.73 1.26
N LEU A 189 -7.70 17.73 0.03
CA LEU A 189 -9.15 17.72 -0.21
C LEU A 189 -9.67 16.30 0.06
N VAL A 190 -10.39 16.13 1.16
CA VAL A 190 -10.97 14.85 1.57
C VAL A 190 -12.38 14.75 1.03
N LYS A 191 -12.69 13.65 0.35
CA LYS A 191 -14.05 13.26 -0.02
C LYS A 191 -14.37 11.90 0.61
N ILE A 192 -15.50 11.82 1.37
CA ILE A 192 -16.06 10.55 1.83
C ILE A 192 -17.46 10.45 1.27
N SER A 193 -17.71 9.42 0.45
CA SER A 193 -19.00 9.15 -0.17
C SER A 193 -19.51 7.76 0.19
N VAL A 194 -20.84 7.64 0.27
CA VAL A 194 -21.54 6.36 0.53
C VAL A 194 -22.31 5.94 -0.73
N TYR A 195 -22.20 4.66 -1.06
CA TYR A 195 -22.82 4.05 -2.24
C TYR A 195 -23.69 2.86 -1.83
N ASN A 196 -24.73 2.62 -2.62
CA ASN A 196 -25.48 1.37 -2.55
C ASN A 196 -24.76 0.25 -3.35
N ILE A 197 -25.30 -0.98 -3.30
CA ILE A 197 -24.75 -2.15 -4.03
C ILE A 197 -24.75 -2.01 -5.56
N LEU A 198 -25.48 -1.03 -6.12
CA LEU A 198 -25.49 -0.73 -7.55
C LEU A 198 -24.44 0.32 -7.94
N GLY A 199 -23.60 0.77 -6.98
CA GLY A 199 -22.62 1.83 -7.21
C GLY A 199 -23.20 3.25 -7.28
N ILE A 200 -24.47 3.43 -6.91
CA ILE A 200 -25.10 4.76 -6.89
C ILE A 200 -24.73 5.46 -5.58
N GLU A 201 -24.14 6.66 -5.69
CA GLU A 201 -23.85 7.51 -4.53
C GLU A 201 -25.17 7.92 -3.84
N VAL A 202 -25.28 7.58 -2.55
CA VAL A 202 -26.46 7.86 -1.72
C VAL A 202 -26.20 8.97 -0.71
N ALA A 203 -24.94 9.24 -0.39
CA ALA A 203 -24.55 10.35 0.49
C ALA A 203 -23.10 10.79 0.23
N THR A 204 -22.81 12.08 0.40
CA THR A 204 -21.45 12.61 0.57
C THR A 204 -21.32 13.09 2.01
N LEU A 205 -20.42 12.47 2.79
CA LEU A 205 -20.26 12.78 4.22
C LEU A 205 -19.22 13.86 4.46
N VAL A 206 -18.16 13.89 3.66
CA VAL A 206 -17.09 14.89 3.70
C VAL A 206 -16.76 15.30 2.27
N ASN A 207 -16.57 16.59 2.03
CA ASN A 207 -16.05 17.13 0.77
C ASN A 207 -15.40 18.48 1.05
N GLU A 208 -14.28 18.45 1.78
CA GLU A 208 -13.57 19.66 2.22
C GLU A 208 -12.11 19.39 2.51
N TYR A 209 -11.30 20.46 2.59
CA TYR A 209 -9.91 20.33 3.00
C TYR A 209 -9.80 19.91 4.48
N LYS A 210 -9.01 18.86 4.75
CA LYS A 210 -8.65 18.43 6.10
C LYS A 210 -7.13 18.50 6.28
N PRO A 211 -6.65 18.99 7.44
CA PRO A 211 -5.24 18.89 7.79
C PRO A 211 -4.86 17.43 8.07
N ALA A 212 -3.57 17.14 8.11
CA ALA A 212 -3.06 15.85 8.56
C ALA A 212 -3.52 15.55 9.99
N GLY A 213 -3.81 14.27 10.28
CA GLY A 213 -4.25 13.78 11.58
C GLY A 213 -5.56 13.00 11.50
N SER A 214 -6.03 12.57 12.69
CA SER A 214 -7.25 11.77 12.85
C SER A 214 -8.50 12.62 12.81
N HIS A 215 -9.51 12.13 12.10
CA HIS A 215 -10.81 12.77 11.89
C HIS A 215 -11.93 11.76 12.09
N GLN A 216 -13.14 12.26 12.27
CA GLN A 216 -14.34 11.47 12.46
C GLN A 216 -15.52 12.11 11.75
N VAL A 217 -16.40 11.28 11.19
CA VAL A 217 -17.69 11.72 10.63
C VAL A 217 -18.79 10.74 11.02
N GLU A 218 -19.97 11.27 11.31
CA GLU A 218 -21.17 10.48 11.58
C GLU A 218 -21.99 10.30 10.30
N PHE A 219 -22.48 9.09 10.08
CA PHE A 219 -23.44 8.76 9.04
C PHE A 219 -24.77 8.32 9.68
N SER A 220 -25.88 8.88 9.19
CA SER A 220 -27.24 8.51 9.59
C SER A 220 -28.07 8.10 8.39
N ALA A 221 -28.65 6.89 8.44
CA ALA A 221 -29.52 6.34 7.39
C ALA A 221 -30.92 6.97 7.36
N THR A 222 -31.26 7.85 8.33
CA THR A 222 -32.56 8.53 8.39
C THR A 222 -32.47 10.02 8.04
N GLY A 223 -31.30 10.49 7.60
CA GLY A 223 -31.01 11.90 7.31
C GLY A 223 -30.49 12.66 8.52
N GLY A 224 -29.87 13.83 8.27
CA GLY A 224 -29.34 14.69 9.35
C GLY A 224 -27.83 14.59 9.55
N SER A 225 -27.06 13.95 8.68
CA SER A 225 -25.60 14.06 8.69
C SER A 225 -25.16 15.50 8.44
N ALA A 226 -24.14 15.94 9.17
CA ALA A 226 -23.65 17.32 9.19
C ALA A 226 -23.09 17.83 7.84
N SER A 227 -23.08 17.01 6.79
CA SER A 227 -22.52 17.32 5.47
C SER A 227 -23.42 16.81 4.35
N GLY A 228 -24.56 17.47 4.14
CA GLY A 228 -25.19 17.69 2.83
C GLY A 228 -25.49 16.50 1.92
N GLY A 229 -26.10 15.43 2.40
CA GLY A 229 -26.73 14.42 1.54
C GLY A 229 -28.20 14.29 1.89
N ASP A 230 -29.11 14.35 0.88
CA ASP A 230 -30.54 14.10 1.04
C ASP A 230 -30.81 12.61 1.27
N VAL A 231 -30.28 12.05 2.36
CA VAL A 231 -30.47 10.64 2.70
C VAL A 231 -31.76 10.50 3.52
N TYR A 232 -32.86 10.29 2.83
CA TYR A 232 -34.11 9.98 3.50
C TYR A 232 -34.36 8.48 3.49
N ASN A 233 -34.25 7.88 4.69
CA ASN A 233 -34.79 6.54 4.97
C ASN A 233 -34.25 5.41 4.08
N LEU A 234 -32.92 5.22 4.08
CA LEU A 234 -32.26 4.12 3.38
C LEU A 234 -32.81 2.76 3.86
N PRO A 235 -33.06 1.78 2.98
CA PRO A 235 -33.48 0.43 3.34
C PRO A 235 -32.36 -0.33 4.06
N SER A 236 -32.73 -1.32 4.89
CA SER A 236 -31.75 -2.27 5.43
C SER A 236 -30.98 -2.94 4.30
N GLY A 237 -29.68 -3.13 4.48
CA GLY A 237 -28.82 -3.72 3.46
C GLY A 237 -27.36 -3.35 3.58
N VAL A 238 -26.61 -3.74 2.56
CA VAL A 238 -25.18 -3.47 2.44
C VAL A 238 -24.96 -2.14 1.72
N TYR A 239 -24.08 -1.32 2.29
CA TYR A 239 -23.58 -0.07 1.72
C TYR A 239 -22.09 -0.09 1.68
N ILE A 240 -21.51 0.70 0.79
CA ILE A 240 -20.06 0.85 0.62
C ILE A 240 -19.73 2.32 0.85
N TYR A 241 -18.71 2.62 1.63
CA TYR A 241 -18.19 3.98 1.75
C TYR A 241 -16.75 4.05 1.30
N ASN A 242 -16.40 5.17 0.69
CA ASN A 242 -15.10 5.40 0.06
C ASN A 242 -14.51 6.70 0.60
N LEU A 243 -13.24 6.66 1.01
CA LEU A 243 -12.40 7.82 1.28
C LEU A 243 -11.51 8.07 0.07
N SER A 244 -11.46 9.32 -0.39
CA SER A 244 -10.50 9.78 -1.39
C SER A 244 -9.82 11.05 -0.89
N VAL A 245 -8.49 11.08 -0.90
CA VAL A 245 -7.68 12.24 -0.51
C VAL A 245 -6.33 12.16 -1.22
N ASN A 246 -5.95 13.22 -1.96
CA ASN A 246 -4.78 13.22 -2.83
C ASN A 246 -4.82 12.01 -3.80
N ASP A 247 -3.77 11.18 -3.83
CA ASP A 247 -3.71 9.95 -4.63
C ASP A 247 -4.17 8.71 -3.85
N TYR A 248 -4.58 8.87 -2.59
CA TYR A 248 -5.07 7.78 -1.75
C TYR A 248 -6.57 7.58 -1.91
N THR A 249 -6.97 6.31 -2.06
CA THR A 249 -8.37 5.89 -2.09
C THR A 249 -8.54 4.60 -1.30
N LYS A 250 -9.52 4.56 -0.39
CA LYS A 250 -9.85 3.37 0.39
C LYS A 250 -11.37 3.20 0.48
N THR A 251 -11.80 1.94 0.41
CA THR A 251 -13.21 1.57 0.42
C THR A 251 -13.50 0.58 1.54
N ARG A 252 -14.64 0.74 2.21
CA ARG A 252 -15.12 -0.19 3.24
C ARG A 252 -16.61 -0.49 3.08
N LYS A 253 -17.04 -1.61 3.65
CA LYS A 253 -18.43 -2.08 3.65
C LYS A 253 -19.08 -1.83 5.00
N MET A 254 -20.36 -1.43 5.02
CA MET A 254 -21.18 -1.33 6.22
C MET A 254 -22.55 -1.97 6.03
N ILE A 255 -23.17 -2.38 7.12
CA ILE A 255 -24.48 -3.07 7.13
C ILE A 255 -25.45 -2.25 7.96
N LEU A 256 -26.55 -1.83 7.30
CA LEU A 256 -27.68 -1.16 7.99
C LEU A 256 -28.72 -2.21 8.36
N GLU A 257 -29.06 -2.28 9.63
CA GLU A 257 -30.20 -3.04 10.17
C GLU A 257 -31.25 -2.08 10.73
N LYS A 258 -32.53 -2.35 10.45
CA LYS A 258 -33.67 -1.59 10.99
C LYS A 258 -34.55 -2.49 11.81
#